data_6d23d2a4fb8f292e910eee89ee1de4e7
#
_entry.id   6d23d2a4fb8f292e910eee89ee1de4e7
#
_cell.length_a   1.000
_cell.length_b   1.000
_cell.length_c   1.000
_cell.angle_alpha   90.00
_cell.angle_beta   90.00
_cell.angle_gamma   90.00
#
_symmetry.space_group_name_H-M   'P 1'
#
loop_
_entity.id
_entity.type
_entity.pdbx_description
1 polymer ?
#
loop_
_entity_poly.entity_id
_entity_poly.type
_entity_poly.pdbx_seq_one_letter_code
_entity_poly.pdbx_strand_id
1 'polypeptide(L)'
;IVPSIDGDRIVSGGDTVLAADDLGGVVAILAGIRMARAACKRLPPLEVVFTVSEEKGLRGARCLDYSQIQSKTGYIFDASSPVGVVVVQSPTHISVDATITGRAAHAAVNPEGGISAIRVAAEAIGKFPFGRVDDRTTANIGIISGGTATNIVCEKVSFKGEIRSLDTQRALDLAKEVAEQIKTTAGGYEASAEVTTTVDY
;
A
#
# COMPACT_ATOMS: atom_id res chain seq x y z
N ILE A 1 -6.22 17.05 -20.32
CA ILE A 1 -4.79 16.70 -20.46
C ILE A 1 -4.26 17.45 -21.68
N VAL A 2 -3.18 18.19 -21.49
CA VAL A 2 -2.47 18.90 -22.57
C VAL A 2 -1.06 18.31 -22.65
N PRO A 3 -0.76 17.41 -23.60
CA PRO A 3 0.57 16.87 -23.76
C PRO A 3 1.51 17.89 -24.41
N SER A 4 2.76 17.91 -24.00
CA SER A 4 3.84 18.67 -24.66
C SER A 4 5.07 17.79 -24.84
N ILE A 5 5.94 18.17 -25.77
CA ILE A 5 7.19 17.47 -26.05
C ILE A 5 8.34 18.25 -25.41
N ASP A 6 9.12 17.58 -24.58
CA ASP A 6 10.33 18.09 -23.97
C ASP A 6 11.50 17.15 -24.30
N GLY A 7 12.29 17.51 -25.32
CA GLY A 7 13.35 16.65 -25.84
C GLY A 7 12.78 15.35 -26.43
N ASP A 8 13.13 14.22 -25.82
CA ASP A 8 12.66 12.87 -26.19
C ASP A 8 11.48 12.39 -25.33
N ARG A 9 10.90 13.27 -24.49
CA ARG A 9 9.83 12.95 -23.54
C ARG A 9 8.54 13.61 -23.93
N ILE A 10 7.43 12.93 -23.66
CA ILE A 10 6.08 13.51 -23.66
C ILE A 10 5.71 13.78 -22.20
N VAL A 11 5.43 15.04 -21.88
CA VAL A 11 5.14 15.52 -20.54
C VAL A 11 3.77 16.21 -20.48
N SER A 12 3.23 16.42 -19.28
CA SER A 12 2.05 17.29 -19.13
C SER A 12 2.47 18.75 -19.34
N GLY A 13 1.81 19.42 -20.25
CA GLY A 13 1.95 20.86 -20.49
C GLY A 13 0.94 21.72 -19.72
N GLY A 14 0.17 21.16 -18.79
CA GLY A 14 -0.89 21.83 -18.04
C GLY A 14 -0.90 21.43 -16.56
N ASP A 15 -1.98 21.77 -15.89
CA ASP A 15 -2.18 21.58 -14.45
C ASP A 15 -2.69 20.18 -14.06
N THR A 16 -2.68 19.23 -15.01
CA THR A 16 -3.14 17.85 -14.78
C THR A 16 -2.01 16.85 -14.97
N VAL A 17 -2.15 15.66 -14.39
CA VAL A 17 -1.30 14.50 -14.71
C VAL A 17 -1.41 14.15 -16.19
N LEU A 18 -0.35 13.58 -16.77
CA LEU A 18 -0.34 13.12 -18.18
C LEU A 18 -1.28 11.93 -18.38
N ALA A 19 -1.57 11.16 -17.33
CA ALA A 19 -2.33 9.90 -17.33
C ALA A 19 -1.70 8.81 -18.22
N ALA A 20 -0.36 8.84 -18.37
CA ALA A 20 0.36 7.75 -19.05
C ALA A 20 0.30 6.44 -18.28
N ASP A 21 0.20 6.55 -16.98
CA ASP A 21 -0.15 5.50 -16.03
C ASP A 21 -1.70 5.49 -15.85
N ASP A 22 -2.45 4.47 -16.37
CA ASP A 22 -1.88 3.45 -17.25
C ASP A 22 -2.54 3.47 -18.65
N LEU A 23 -2.81 4.65 -19.20
CA LEU A 23 -3.27 4.75 -20.59
C LEU A 23 -2.19 4.24 -21.58
N GLY A 24 -0.93 4.25 -21.20
CA GLY A 24 0.17 3.66 -21.99
C GLY A 24 -0.03 2.17 -22.20
N GLY A 25 -0.35 1.42 -21.16
CA GLY A 25 -0.66 -0.02 -21.22
C GLY A 25 -1.92 -0.30 -22.01
N VAL A 26 -2.99 0.50 -21.83
CA VAL A 26 -4.22 0.39 -22.63
C VAL A 26 -3.92 0.53 -24.13
N VAL A 27 -3.16 1.55 -24.52
CA VAL A 27 -2.77 1.78 -25.93
C VAL A 27 -1.89 0.64 -26.43
N ALA A 28 -0.93 0.16 -25.65
CA ALA A 28 -0.05 -0.95 -26.03
C ALA A 28 -0.84 -2.24 -26.31
N ILE A 29 -1.82 -2.58 -25.47
CA ILE A 29 -2.71 -3.73 -25.66
C ILE A 29 -3.48 -3.60 -26.97
N LEU A 30 -4.18 -2.48 -27.18
CA LEU A 30 -5.05 -2.27 -28.36
C LEU A 30 -4.22 -2.22 -29.65
N ALA A 31 -3.08 -1.52 -29.64
CA ALA A 31 -2.19 -1.44 -30.80
C ALA A 31 -1.55 -2.80 -31.11
N GLY A 32 -1.09 -3.53 -30.10
CA GLY A 32 -0.50 -4.86 -30.24
C GLY A 32 -1.48 -5.86 -30.88
N ILE A 33 -2.74 -5.88 -30.41
CA ILE A 33 -3.79 -6.73 -31.00
C ILE A 33 -4.06 -6.34 -32.46
N ARG A 34 -4.14 -5.03 -32.75
CA ARG A 34 -4.35 -4.54 -34.12
C ARG A 34 -3.20 -4.94 -35.05
N MET A 35 -1.96 -4.80 -34.58
CA MET A 35 -0.77 -5.20 -35.36
C MET A 35 -0.71 -6.72 -35.57
N ALA A 36 -0.99 -7.49 -34.53
CA ALA A 36 -1.02 -8.95 -34.65
C ALA A 36 -2.10 -9.44 -35.60
N ARG A 37 -3.28 -8.83 -35.60
CA ARG A 37 -4.36 -9.13 -36.59
C ARG A 37 -3.95 -8.81 -38.02
N ALA A 38 -3.19 -7.76 -38.23
CA ALA A 38 -2.70 -7.39 -39.56
C ALA A 38 -1.59 -8.36 -40.05
N ALA A 39 -0.76 -8.87 -39.16
CA ALA A 39 0.34 -9.77 -39.48
C ALA A 39 -0.07 -11.26 -39.53
N CYS A 40 -1.06 -11.67 -38.75
CA CYS A 40 -1.49 -13.05 -38.62
C CYS A 40 -2.91 -13.28 -39.14
N LYS A 41 -3.10 -14.30 -39.95
CA LYS A 41 -4.43 -14.70 -40.45
C LYS A 41 -5.34 -15.22 -39.31
N ARG A 42 -4.78 -15.76 -38.25
CA ARG A 42 -5.49 -16.35 -37.11
C ARG A 42 -4.73 -16.04 -35.81
N LEU A 43 -5.39 -15.36 -34.89
CA LEU A 43 -4.93 -15.18 -33.51
C LEU A 43 -5.55 -16.27 -32.62
N PRO A 44 -4.88 -16.67 -31.54
CA PRO A 44 -5.51 -17.44 -30.47
C PRO A 44 -6.67 -16.62 -29.85
N PRO A 45 -7.58 -17.29 -29.12
CA PRO A 45 -8.57 -16.56 -28.33
C PRO A 45 -7.87 -15.62 -27.36
N LEU A 46 -8.34 -14.37 -27.30
CA LEU A 46 -7.83 -13.31 -26.42
C LEU A 46 -8.99 -12.73 -25.65
N GLU A 47 -8.78 -12.55 -24.37
CA GLU A 47 -9.64 -11.77 -23.48
C GLU A 47 -8.90 -10.51 -23.10
N VAL A 48 -9.57 -9.36 -23.18
CA VAL A 48 -9.01 -8.06 -22.83
C VAL A 48 -9.83 -7.52 -21.67
N VAL A 49 -9.16 -7.23 -20.57
CA VAL A 49 -9.80 -6.74 -19.36
C VAL A 49 -9.20 -5.39 -19.00
N PHE A 50 -10.04 -4.39 -18.84
CA PHE A 50 -9.69 -3.09 -18.29
C PHE A 50 -10.46 -2.89 -16.98
N THR A 51 -9.72 -2.61 -15.90
CA THR A 51 -10.29 -2.35 -14.58
C THR A 51 -10.18 -0.88 -14.22
N VAL A 52 -10.95 -0.43 -13.25
CA VAL A 52 -10.98 0.96 -12.78
C VAL A 52 -10.47 1.06 -11.36
N SER A 53 -10.00 2.25 -10.95
CA SER A 53 -9.61 2.55 -9.57
C SER A 53 -8.51 1.62 -9.03
N GLU A 54 -7.47 1.40 -9.82
CA GLU A 54 -6.28 0.64 -9.43
C GLU A 54 -5.62 1.30 -8.21
N GLU A 55 -5.31 2.59 -8.29
CA GLU A 55 -4.68 3.44 -7.27
C GLU A 55 -5.45 3.53 -5.92
N LYS A 56 -6.67 3.03 -5.89
CA LYS A 56 -7.50 2.95 -4.68
C LYS A 56 -7.61 1.53 -4.13
N GLY A 57 -6.53 0.75 -4.26
CA GLY A 57 -6.44 -0.61 -3.74
C GLY A 57 -7.10 -1.62 -4.67
N LEU A 58 -6.88 -1.54 -5.98
CA LEU A 58 -7.31 -2.53 -6.98
C LEU A 58 -8.84 -2.75 -7.02
N ARG A 59 -9.64 -1.70 -6.77
CA ARG A 59 -11.10 -1.84 -6.55
C ARG A 59 -11.80 -2.51 -7.72
N GLY A 60 -11.48 -2.14 -8.96
CA GLY A 60 -12.06 -2.75 -10.15
C GLY A 60 -11.72 -4.22 -10.27
N ALA A 61 -10.47 -4.60 -10.03
CA ALA A 61 -10.05 -5.99 -10.04
C ALA A 61 -10.73 -6.82 -8.95
N ARG A 62 -10.88 -6.28 -7.73
CA ARG A 62 -11.58 -6.97 -6.63
C ARG A 62 -13.07 -7.20 -6.90
N CYS A 63 -13.70 -6.35 -7.70
CA CYS A 63 -15.13 -6.46 -8.05
C CYS A 63 -15.36 -7.21 -9.38
N LEU A 64 -14.29 -7.67 -10.04
CA LEU A 64 -14.40 -8.39 -11.29
C LEU A 64 -15.04 -9.77 -11.07
N ASP A 65 -15.97 -10.14 -11.94
CA ASP A 65 -16.49 -11.51 -11.97
C ASP A 65 -15.53 -12.43 -12.71
N TYR A 66 -14.65 -13.04 -11.96
CA TYR A 66 -13.60 -13.93 -12.50
C TYR A 66 -14.16 -15.21 -13.14
N SER A 67 -15.44 -15.56 -12.90
CA SER A 67 -16.07 -16.71 -13.58
C SER A 67 -16.25 -16.49 -15.07
N GLN A 68 -16.23 -15.24 -15.53
CA GLN A 68 -16.32 -14.87 -16.94
C GLN A 68 -14.97 -14.96 -17.67
N ILE A 69 -13.85 -15.09 -16.95
CA ILE A 69 -12.51 -15.20 -17.52
C ILE A 69 -12.18 -16.67 -17.75
N GLN A 70 -11.91 -17.04 -19.01
CA GLN A 70 -11.57 -18.40 -19.40
C GLN A 70 -10.07 -18.61 -19.53
N SER A 71 -9.32 -17.55 -19.79
CA SER A 71 -7.87 -17.56 -19.97
C SER A 71 -7.15 -17.99 -18.68
N LYS A 72 -6.13 -18.85 -18.84
CA LYS A 72 -5.30 -19.35 -17.70
C LYS A 72 -4.02 -18.55 -17.51
N THR A 73 -3.67 -17.70 -18.47
CA THR A 73 -2.47 -16.86 -18.46
C THR A 73 -2.87 -15.45 -18.78
N GLY A 74 -2.42 -14.50 -17.98
CA GLY A 74 -2.64 -13.07 -18.17
C GLY A 74 -1.32 -12.31 -18.28
N TYR A 75 -1.34 -11.20 -19.01
CA TYR A 75 -0.24 -10.24 -19.11
C TYR A 75 -0.77 -8.90 -18.66
N ILE A 76 -0.09 -8.27 -17.70
CA ILE A 76 -0.44 -6.96 -17.15
C ILE A 76 0.57 -5.95 -17.68
N PHE A 77 0.08 -4.85 -18.25
CA PHE A 77 0.89 -3.81 -18.89
C PHE A 77 0.96 -2.55 -18.02
N ASP A 78 1.36 -2.72 -16.78
CA ASP A 78 1.40 -1.68 -15.75
C ASP A 78 2.66 -1.82 -14.88
N ALA A 79 3.81 -2.01 -15.53
CA ALA A 79 5.09 -2.13 -14.82
C ALA A 79 6.01 -0.96 -15.17
N SER A 80 6.65 -0.38 -14.15
CA SER A 80 7.64 0.70 -14.31
C SER A 80 9.02 0.23 -14.82
N SER A 81 9.13 -1.04 -15.23
CA SER A 81 10.36 -1.63 -15.75
C SER A 81 10.61 -1.24 -17.21
N PRO A 82 11.88 -1.24 -17.68
CA PRO A 82 12.18 -1.05 -19.08
C PRO A 82 11.46 -2.08 -19.99
N VAL A 83 11.18 -1.67 -21.23
CA VAL A 83 10.57 -2.58 -22.24
C VAL A 83 11.39 -3.85 -22.40
N GLY A 84 10.72 -5.01 -22.36
CA GLY A 84 11.35 -6.32 -22.44
C GLY A 84 11.60 -6.99 -21.08
N VAL A 85 11.45 -6.28 -19.99
CA VAL A 85 11.47 -6.87 -18.64
C VAL A 85 10.08 -7.39 -18.29
N VAL A 86 10.02 -8.60 -17.76
CA VAL A 86 8.77 -9.24 -17.31
C VAL A 86 8.86 -9.48 -15.81
N VAL A 87 7.92 -8.89 -15.05
CA VAL A 87 7.78 -9.14 -13.62
C VAL A 87 6.97 -10.42 -13.43
N VAL A 88 7.57 -11.43 -12.83
CA VAL A 88 6.95 -12.77 -12.68
C VAL A 88 6.49 -13.06 -11.25
N GLN A 89 6.72 -12.14 -10.33
CA GLN A 89 6.31 -12.28 -8.93
C GLN A 89 6.00 -10.92 -8.31
N SER A 90 4.91 -10.85 -7.57
CA SER A 90 4.51 -9.69 -6.77
C SER A 90 4.46 -10.06 -5.28
N PRO A 91 4.82 -9.16 -4.36
CA PRO A 91 4.70 -9.45 -2.94
C PRO A 91 3.23 -9.44 -2.49
N THR A 92 2.93 -10.20 -1.45
CA THR A 92 1.74 -9.94 -0.62
C THR A 92 1.93 -8.61 0.10
N HIS A 93 0.94 -7.73 0.04
CA HIS A 93 0.90 -6.44 0.71
C HIS A 93 -0.12 -6.47 1.84
N ILE A 94 0.32 -6.07 3.05
CA ILE A 94 -0.54 -5.96 4.22
C ILE A 94 -0.41 -4.56 4.80
N SER A 95 -1.53 -3.85 4.88
CA SER A 95 -1.64 -2.59 5.62
C SER A 95 -1.75 -2.84 7.12
N VAL A 96 -1.08 -2.00 7.90
CA VAL A 96 -1.13 -2.00 9.36
C VAL A 96 -1.62 -0.63 9.83
N ASP A 97 -2.81 -0.58 10.39
CA ASP A 97 -3.41 0.61 11.01
C ASP A 97 -3.45 0.43 12.52
N ALA A 98 -2.83 1.32 13.26
CA ALA A 98 -2.82 1.28 14.72
C ALA A 98 -3.27 2.59 15.33
N THR A 99 -4.05 2.50 16.40
CA THR A 99 -4.47 3.63 17.23
C THR A 99 -4.18 3.28 18.68
N ILE A 100 -3.36 4.11 19.33
CA ILE A 100 -3.05 4.01 20.76
C ILE A 100 -3.85 5.06 21.50
N THR A 101 -4.53 4.63 22.56
CA THR A 101 -5.31 5.48 23.45
C THR A 101 -4.75 5.38 24.86
N GLY A 102 -4.30 6.50 25.37
CA GLY A 102 -3.85 6.71 26.74
C GLY A 102 -4.88 7.49 27.56
N ARG A 103 -4.41 8.49 28.33
CA ARG A 103 -5.26 9.34 29.16
C ARG A 103 -4.74 10.77 29.17
N ALA A 104 -5.61 11.74 28.83
CA ALA A 104 -5.26 13.14 28.88
C ALA A 104 -5.07 13.63 30.32
N ALA A 105 -4.15 14.57 30.51
CA ALA A 105 -3.95 15.30 31.75
C ALA A 105 -3.25 16.63 31.45
N HIS A 106 -3.31 17.58 32.39
CA HIS A 106 -2.54 18.83 32.27
C HIS A 106 -1.06 18.57 32.59
N ALA A 107 -0.19 18.77 31.59
CA ALA A 107 1.22 18.37 31.69
C ALA A 107 2.03 19.00 32.81
N ALA A 108 1.60 20.16 33.32
CA ALA A 108 2.29 20.87 34.43
C ALA A 108 1.57 20.74 35.79
N VAL A 109 0.27 20.40 35.81
CA VAL A 109 -0.54 20.39 37.06
C VAL A 109 -0.73 18.98 37.60
N ASN A 110 -0.95 18.00 36.70
CA ASN A 110 -1.19 16.62 37.07
C ASN A 110 -0.62 15.66 35.99
N PRO A 111 0.68 15.73 35.70
CA PRO A 111 1.28 14.86 34.65
C PRO A 111 1.17 13.36 34.98
N GLU A 112 1.23 12.97 36.23
CA GLU A 112 1.11 11.61 36.74
C GLU A 112 -0.30 11.01 36.56
N GLY A 113 -1.32 11.86 36.45
CA GLY A 113 -2.68 11.43 36.12
C GLY A 113 -2.87 11.09 34.65
N GLY A 114 -1.90 11.40 33.78
CA GLY A 114 -1.94 11.15 32.34
C GLY A 114 -1.21 9.88 31.91
N ILE A 115 -1.60 9.35 30.74
CA ILE A 115 -0.88 8.29 30.02
C ILE A 115 -0.62 8.81 28.61
N SER A 116 0.64 9.10 28.29
CA SER A 116 1.00 9.70 27.01
C SER A 116 0.96 8.68 25.87
N ALA A 117 -0.03 8.77 25.02
CA ALA A 117 -0.13 7.96 23.81
C ALA A 117 1.08 8.19 22.87
N ILE A 118 1.68 9.39 22.86
CA ILE A 118 2.91 9.64 22.08
C ILE A 118 4.07 8.80 22.61
N ARG A 119 4.27 8.72 23.92
CA ARG A 119 5.34 7.91 24.51
C ARG A 119 5.15 6.42 24.19
N VAL A 120 3.93 5.92 24.35
CA VAL A 120 3.59 4.53 24.05
C VAL A 120 3.77 4.22 22.58
N ALA A 121 3.31 5.11 21.69
CA ALA A 121 3.49 4.96 20.25
C ALA A 121 4.97 4.97 19.85
N ALA A 122 5.77 5.87 20.43
CA ALA A 122 7.22 5.92 20.15
C ALA A 122 7.92 4.62 20.52
N GLU A 123 7.58 4.00 21.68
CA GLU A 123 8.13 2.71 22.05
C GLU A 123 7.64 1.57 21.16
N ALA A 124 6.35 1.54 20.82
CA ALA A 124 5.80 0.54 19.92
C ALA A 124 6.43 0.63 18.53
N ILE A 125 6.58 1.84 18.00
CA ILE A 125 7.23 2.11 16.72
C ILE A 125 8.73 1.77 16.78
N GLY A 126 9.41 2.06 17.88
CA GLY A 126 10.83 1.68 18.07
C GLY A 126 11.10 0.18 18.03
N LYS A 127 10.10 -0.65 18.28
CA LYS A 127 10.15 -2.13 18.18
C LYS A 127 9.66 -2.65 16.82
N PHE A 128 9.12 -1.80 15.98
CA PHE A 128 8.62 -2.19 14.66
C PHE A 128 9.79 -2.55 13.72
N PRO A 129 9.67 -3.62 12.91
CA PRO A 129 10.73 -4.07 12.01
C PRO A 129 10.80 -3.18 10.75
N PHE A 130 11.54 -2.09 10.80
CA PHE A 130 11.69 -1.17 9.67
C PHE A 130 12.60 -1.68 8.57
N GLY A 131 12.29 -1.31 7.33
CA GLY A 131 13.13 -1.52 6.16
C GLY A 131 13.09 -2.98 5.70
N ARG A 132 14.25 -3.53 5.39
CA ARG A 132 14.40 -4.93 4.94
C ARG A 132 14.50 -5.85 6.14
N VAL A 133 13.41 -6.55 6.42
CA VAL A 133 13.29 -7.49 7.54
C VAL A 133 14.07 -8.79 7.25
N ASP A 134 13.97 -9.25 6.01
CA ASP A 134 14.71 -10.39 5.45
C ASP A 134 14.83 -10.23 3.92
N ASP A 135 15.45 -11.19 3.23
CA ASP A 135 15.71 -11.12 1.79
C ASP A 135 14.44 -10.93 0.94
N ARG A 136 13.28 -11.30 1.46
CA ARG A 136 12.00 -11.32 0.74
C ARG A 136 10.94 -10.43 1.37
N THR A 137 11.23 -9.81 2.54
CA THR A 137 10.24 -9.09 3.34
C THR A 137 10.72 -7.68 3.67
N THR A 138 9.84 -6.71 3.52
CA THR A 138 10.05 -5.33 3.93
C THR A 138 8.87 -4.85 4.79
N ALA A 139 9.12 -3.91 5.69
CA ALA A 139 8.10 -3.27 6.49
C ALA A 139 8.42 -1.79 6.72
N ASN A 140 7.38 -0.96 6.83
CA ASN A 140 7.52 0.46 7.05
C ASN A 140 6.34 1.05 7.82
N ILE A 141 6.56 2.12 8.57
CA ILE A 141 5.51 3.02 9.05
C ILE A 141 5.72 4.36 8.36
N GLY A 142 4.77 4.75 7.53
CA GLY A 142 4.86 5.95 6.69
C GLY A 142 4.10 7.15 7.23
N ILE A 143 3.16 6.93 8.16
CA ILE A 143 2.29 7.99 8.70
C ILE A 143 2.18 7.84 10.20
N ILE A 144 2.29 8.97 10.93
CA ILE A 144 1.97 9.09 12.34
C ILE A 144 1.25 10.42 12.58
N SER A 145 0.23 10.41 13.43
CA SER A 145 -0.53 11.61 13.81
C SER A 145 -1.02 11.50 15.25
N GLY A 146 -0.98 12.61 15.98
CA GLY A 146 -1.49 12.66 17.35
C GLY A 146 -1.11 13.98 18.08
N GLY A 147 -1.76 14.20 19.22
CA GLY A 147 -1.59 15.39 20.04
C GLY A 147 -2.44 16.58 19.60
N THR A 148 -2.72 17.47 20.56
CA THR A 148 -3.56 18.67 20.35
C THR A 148 -2.89 19.96 20.85
N ALA A 149 -2.15 19.89 21.98
CA ALA A 149 -1.45 21.03 22.56
C ALA A 149 -0.25 20.57 23.40
N THR A 150 0.75 21.42 23.52
CA THR A 150 1.99 21.12 24.25
C THR A 150 1.83 21.00 25.77
N ASN A 151 0.81 21.61 26.34
CA ASN A 151 0.48 21.56 27.77
C ASN A 151 -0.51 20.47 28.15
N ILE A 152 -0.86 19.57 27.22
CA ILE A 152 -1.74 18.43 27.44
C ILE A 152 -0.98 17.14 27.17
N VAL A 153 -1.02 16.19 28.12
CA VAL A 153 -0.56 14.81 27.89
C VAL A 153 -1.42 14.20 26.81
N CYS A 154 -0.79 13.79 25.70
CA CYS A 154 -1.50 13.33 24.51
C CYS A 154 -2.27 12.03 24.80
N GLU A 155 -3.59 12.06 24.59
CA GLU A 155 -4.46 10.92 24.81
C GLU A 155 -4.48 9.94 23.63
N LYS A 156 -4.31 10.40 22.38
CA LYS A 156 -4.51 9.56 21.21
C LYS A 156 -3.45 9.79 20.15
N VAL A 157 -2.89 8.68 19.65
CA VAL A 157 -1.97 8.66 18.50
C VAL A 157 -2.42 7.57 17.55
N SER A 158 -2.41 7.86 16.27
CA SER A 158 -2.57 6.87 15.22
C SER A 158 -1.34 6.81 14.31
N PHE A 159 -1.03 5.64 13.79
CA PHE A 159 0.00 5.46 12.78
C PHE A 159 -0.39 4.37 11.79
N LYS A 160 0.18 4.48 10.59
CA LYS A 160 -0.08 3.56 9.49
C LYS A 160 1.23 3.07 8.91
N GLY A 161 1.27 1.77 8.69
CA GLY A 161 2.40 1.08 8.10
C GLY A 161 1.98 0.04 7.07
N GLU A 162 2.98 -0.60 6.49
CA GLU A 162 2.81 -1.69 5.55
C GLU A 162 3.84 -2.79 5.78
N ILE A 163 3.48 -3.99 5.39
CA ILE A 163 4.35 -5.16 5.31
C ILE A 163 4.22 -5.72 3.91
N ARG A 164 5.35 -5.97 3.24
CA ARG A 164 5.39 -6.62 1.93
C ARG A 164 6.30 -7.82 1.99
N SER A 165 5.84 -8.97 1.49
CA SER A 165 6.69 -10.16 1.39
C SER A 165 6.36 -10.97 0.14
N LEU A 166 7.42 -11.51 -0.49
CA LEU A 166 7.28 -12.51 -1.54
C LEU A 166 6.86 -13.89 -1.00
N ASP A 167 6.75 -14.01 0.33
CA ASP A 167 6.21 -15.17 1.03
C ASP A 167 4.96 -14.73 1.81
N THR A 168 3.80 -15.15 1.34
CA THR A 168 2.50 -14.78 1.92
C THR A 168 2.37 -15.20 3.38
N GLN A 169 2.85 -16.41 3.73
CA GLN A 169 2.75 -16.87 5.12
C GLN A 169 3.62 -16.03 6.05
N ARG A 170 4.84 -15.68 5.60
CA ARG A 170 5.73 -14.79 6.35
C ARG A 170 5.12 -13.41 6.56
N ALA A 171 4.45 -12.84 5.52
CA ALA A 171 3.75 -11.55 5.66
C ALA A 171 2.65 -11.63 6.73
N LEU A 172 1.83 -12.68 6.70
CA LEU A 172 0.75 -12.88 7.66
C LEU A 172 1.25 -13.07 9.09
N ASP A 173 2.32 -13.85 9.27
CA ASP A 173 2.90 -14.09 10.59
C ASP A 173 3.53 -12.81 11.14
N LEU A 174 4.28 -12.06 10.34
CA LEU A 174 4.85 -10.79 10.74
C LEU A 174 3.78 -9.76 11.11
N ALA A 175 2.67 -9.72 10.37
CA ALA A 175 1.55 -8.83 10.69
C ALA A 175 0.93 -9.15 12.05
N LYS A 176 0.81 -10.43 12.41
CA LYS A 176 0.36 -10.86 13.74
C LYS A 176 1.37 -10.50 14.83
N GLU A 177 2.66 -10.80 14.60
CA GLU A 177 3.75 -10.46 15.52
C GLU A 177 3.75 -8.96 15.85
N VAL A 178 3.64 -8.11 14.83
CA VAL A 178 3.59 -6.65 14.96
C VAL A 178 2.34 -6.21 15.72
N ALA A 179 1.17 -6.74 15.38
CA ALA A 179 -0.07 -6.38 16.06
C ALA A 179 -0.04 -6.72 17.56
N GLU A 180 0.45 -7.89 17.91
CA GLU A 180 0.60 -8.31 19.31
C GLU A 180 1.69 -7.51 20.05
N GLN A 181 2.78 -7.18 19.38
CA GLN A 181 3.85 -6.34 19.95
C GLN A 181 3.33 -4.95 20.30
N ILE A 182 2.52 -4.32 19.43
CA ILE A 182 1.91 -3.00 19.65
C ILE A 182 0.95 -3.06 20.85
N LYS A 183 0.05 -4.06 20.90
CA LYS A 183 -0.90 -4.24 22.01
C LYS A 183 -0.20 -4.50 23.33
N THR A 184 0.80 -5.37 23.33
CA THR A 184 1.61 -5.68 24.54
C THR A 184 2.33 -4.45 25.05
N THR A 185 2.90 -3.64 24.14
CA THR A 185 3.57 -2.40 24.53
C THR A 185 2.55 -1.42 25.15
N ALA A 186 1.36 -1.26 24.56
CA ALA A 186 0.33 -0.39 25.13
C ALA A 186 -0.13 -0.88 26.51
N GLY A 187 -0.37 -2.17 26.68
CA GLY A 187 -0.76 -2.76 27.97
C GLY A 187 0.24 -2.54 29.07
N GLY A 188 1.55 -2.51 28.78
CA GLY A 188 2.60 -2.19 29.72
C GLY A 188 2.56 -0.77 30.29
N TYR A 189 1.79 0.13 29.68
CA TYR A 189 1.56 1.52 30.10
C TYR A 189 0.12 1.78 30.59
N GLU A 190 -0.68 0.77 30.81
CA GLU A 190 -2.12 0.90 31.07
C GLU A 190 -2.85 1.68 29.97
N ALA A 191 -2.30 1.71 28.77
CA ALA A 191 -2.93 2.23 27.55
C ALA A 191 -3.62 1.11 26.78
N SER A 192 -4.49 1.47 25.86
CA SER A 192 -5.06 0.52 24.92
C SER A 192 -4.50 0.73 23.51
N ALA A 193 -4.50 -0.33 22.71
CA ALA A 193 -4.15 -0.26 21.30
C ALA A 193 -5.19 -1.04 20.47
N GLU A 194 -5.77 -0.36 19.49
CA GLU A 194 -6.52 -0.98 18.41
C GLU A 194 -5.59 -1.13 17.22
N VAL A 195 -5.44 -2.36 16.72
CA VAL A 195 -4.59 -2.67 15.57
C VAL A 195 -5.39 -3.48 14.57
N THR A 196 -5.48 -2.97 13.35
CA THR A 196 -6.10 -3.63 12.21
C THR A 196 -5.02 -3.93 11.18
N THR A 197 -4.98 -5.18 10.72
CA THR A 197 -4.14 -5.60 9.60
C THR A 197 -5.04 -6.07 8.45
N THR A 198 -4.79 -5.56 7.25
CA THR A 198 -5.60 -5.86 6.06
C THR A 198 -4.69 -6.38 4.96
N VAL A 199 -5.02 -7.53 4.40
CA VAL A 199 -4.37 -8.02 3.18
C VAL A 199 -4.94 -7.25 2.00
N ASP A 200 -4.12 -6.42 1.37
CA ASP A 200 -4.53 -5.59 0.24
C ASP A 200 -4.47 -6.35 -1.07
N TYR A 201 -3.45 -7.15 -1.26
CA TYR A 201 -3.30 -8.10 -2.38
C TYR A 201 -2.23 -9.15 -2.09
#